data_8e7347333d5ec15ebc3b7eb3c08cb63a
#
_entry.id   8e7347333d5ec15ebc3b7eb3c08cb63a
#
_cell.length_a   1.000
_cell.length_b   1.000
_cell.length_c   1.000
_cell.angle_alpha   90.00
_cell.angle_beta   90.00
_cell.angle_gamma   90.00
#
_symmetry.space_group_name_H-M   'P 1'
#
loop_
_entity.id
_entity.type
_entity.pdbx_description
1 polymer ?
#
loop_
_entity_poly.entity_id
_entity_poly.type
_entity_poly.pdbx_seq_one_letter_code
_entity_poly.pdbx_strand_id
1 'polypeptide(L)'
;MPDLDIPKTQIAATIQQMETYLTTKLLPFWIENATDRECGGFLTYFDRNGKPTGETTKTLLCQERMVYSLSHAHRCGYGGGRCLELARQGLQFMIDTYWDHEHGGWFWIADRQGRILDDSKIMYGQNFGMYAPAEFALAGGGDLGREYALKTFAAIQVGATDTLHGGYYEMLHRDWSPKPGGPYGGDRKSLDIHMHMMEALTNLYDLTRNPVHERKLRDVIAILLTRMLDPKTGCGIAQFALDFTPLEAIMFRNVWGSDRDNQGAPRPLNNTSFGHNIELAWLLKWAVGVLGDPIEPYLPAIRKICEHTEKFGIDHEYGGVYVEGPMDGPARDLQKEFWQQAETLVGMLDACLLFGERKYWDAFNLTWSFLWRHGINHDVGEWYALLDRDGTVLWDYLGHAWKISYHTVRSVIESIRRLRLLLERA
;
A
#
# COMPACT_ATOMS: atom_id res chain seq x y z
N MET A 1 -5.18 -9.87 -29.04
CA MET A 1 -3.89 -9.98 -28.31
C MET A 1 -3.24 -11.27 -28.73
N PRO A 2 -1.92 -11.41 -28.74
CA PRO A 2 -1.29 -12.71 -28.95
C PRO A 2 -1.78 -13.68 -27.88
N ASP A 3 -1.99 -14.93 -28.29
CA ASP A 3 -2.37 -16.02 -27.39
C ASP A 3 -1.22 -16.20 -26.39
N LEU A 4 -1.49 -15.95 -25.09
CA LEU A 4 -0.48 -15.99 -24.03
C LEU A 4 0.02 -17.40 -23.75
N ASP A 5 -0.56 -18.41 -24.39
CA ASP A 5 -0.24 -19.84 -24.20
C ASP A 5 -0.20 -20.23 -22.71
N ILE A 6 -1.13 -19.70 -21.94
CA ILE A 6 -1.31 -20.05 -20.51
C ILE A 6 -2.47 -21.03 -20.41
N PRO A 7 -2.24 -22.26 -19.89
CA PRO A 7 -3.33 -23.22 -19.76
C PRO A 7 -4.44 -22.71 -18.83
N LYS A 8 -5.69 -22.70 -19.32
CA LYS A 8 -6.88 -22.33 -18.51
C LYS A 8 -6.95 -23.08 -17.19
N THR A 9 -6.54 -24.36 -17.20
CA THR A 9 -6.49 -25.22 -16.02
C THR A 9 -5.53 -24.70 -14.96
N GLN A 10 -4.38 -24.12 -15.38
CA GLN A 10 -3.42 -23.51 -14.44
C GLN A 10 -3.98 -22.24 -13.79
N ILE A 11 -4.61 -21.36 -14.60
CA ILE A 11 -5.25 -20.14 -14.08
C ILE A 11 -6.34 -20.53 -13.09
N ALA A 12 -7.22 -21.47 -13.46
CA ALA A 12 -8.32 -21.92 -12.60
C ALA A 12 -7.83 -22.54 -11.28
N ALA A 13 -6.79 -23.37 -11.33
CA ALA A 13 -6.18 -23.94 -10.13
C ALA A 13 -5.58 -22.87 -9.20
N THR A 14 -4.92 -21.86 -9.76
CA THR A 14 -4.37 -20.72 -8.97
C THR A 14 -5.50 -19.90 -8.32
N ILE A 15 -6.58 -19.62 -9.03
CA ILE A 15 -7.77 -18.95 -8.47
C ILE A 15 -8.29 -19.75 -7.28
N GLN A 16 -8.52 -21.05 -7.45
CA GLN A 16 -9.04 -21.90 -6.39
C GLN A 16 -8.12 -21.94 -5.16
N GLN A 17 -6.79 -22.03 -5.38
CA GLN A 17 -5.81 -22.01 -4.30
C GLN A 17 -5.87 -20.70 -3.52
N MET A 18 -5.85 -19.56 -4.22
CA MET A 18 -5.92 -18.23 -3.59
C MET A 18 -7.23 -18.00 -2.86
N GLU A 19 -8.37 -18.38 -3.44
CA GLU A 19 -9.69 -18.25 -2.80
C GLU A 19 -9.81 -19.11 -1.55
N THR A 20 -9.36 -20.36 -1.63
CA THR A 20 -9.35 -21.25 -0.46
C THR A 20 -8.49 -20.68 0.65
N TYR A 21 -7.28 -20.22 0.32
CA TYR A 21 -6.37 -19.59 1.27
C TYR A 21 -6.98 -18.32 1.90
N LEU A 22 -7.50 -17.41 1.06
CA LEU A 22 -8.12 -16.17 1.53
C LEU A 22 -9.27 -16.42 2.51
N THR A 23 -10.15 -17.36 2.16
CA THR A 23 -11.41 -17.57 2.90
C THR A 23 -11.26 -18.48 4.10
N THR A 24 -10.27 -19.38 4.13
CA THR A 24 -10.10 -20.35 5.21
C THR A 24 -8.97 -20.03 6.19
N LYS A 25 -8.04 -19.14 5.80
CA LYS A 25 -6.85 -18.82 6.59
C LYS A 25 -6.64 -17.31 6.76
N LEU A 26 -6.31 -16.59 5.69
CA LEU A 26 -5.85 -15.20 5.77
C LEU A 26 -6.90 -14.25 6.36
N LEU A 27 -8.08 -14.22 5.78
CA LEU A 27 -9.14 -13.31 6.24
C LEU A 27 -9.70 -13.71 7.63
N PRO A 28 -9.95 -15.00 7.94
CA PRO A 28 -10.30 -15.44 9.29
C PRO A 28 -9.29 -15.04 10.36
N PHE A 29 -7.98 -15.13 10.08
CA PHE A 29 -6.97 -14.70 11.04
C PHE A 29 -7.19 -13.25 11.50
N TRP A 30 -7.40 -12.33 10.57
CA TRP A 30 -7.62 -10.91 10.89
C TRP A 30 -8.97 -10.65 11.57
N ILE A 31 -10.04 -11.31 11.13
CA ILE A 31 -11.38 -11.17 11.69
C ILE A 31 -11.41 -11.63 13.16
N GLU A 32 -10.72 -12.71 13.47
CA GLU A 32 -10.80 -13.36 14.79
C GLU A 32 -9.82 -12.76 15.81
N ASN A 33 -8.61 -12.35 15.35
CA ASN A 33 -7.52 -12.02 16.27
C ASN A 33 -7.22 -10.51 16.34
N ALA A 34 -7.53 -9.71 15.31
CA ALA A 34 -7.10 -8.32 15.31
C ALA A 34 -7.95 -7.39 16.17
N THR A 35 -9.22 -7.68 16.40
CA THR A 35 -10.11 -6.80 17.16
C THR A 35 -9.74 -6.74 18.65
N ASP A 36 -9.41 -5.54 19.14
CA ASP A 36 -9.23 -5.31 20.58
C ASP A 36 -10.61 -5.16 21.26
N ARG A 37 -11.09 -6.26 21.85
CA ARG A 37 -12.41 -6.33 22.48
C ARG A 37 -12.50 -5.57 23.80
N GLU A 38 -11.36 -5.20 24.39
CA GLU A 38 -11.30 -4.50 25.69
C GLU A 38 -11.26 -2.98 25.50
N CYS A 39 -10.43 -2.51 24.54
CA CYS A 39 -10.15 -1.08 24.37
C CYS A 39 -10.66 -0.52 23.03
N GLY A 40 -11.23 -1.35 22.16
CA GLY A 40 -11.68 -0.93 20.83
C GLY A 40 -10.56 -0.86 19.78
N GLY A 41 -10.93 -0.68 18.51
CA GLY A 41 -9.99 -0.69 17.40
C GLY A 41 -9.32 -2.04 17.20
N PHE A 42 -8.12 -2.01 16.62
CA PHE A 42 -7.38 -3.21 16.25
C PHE A 42 -6.02 -3.28 16.95
N LEU A 43 -5.63 -4.50 17.35
CA LEU A 43 -4.30 -4.82 17.83
C LEU A 43 -3.31 -4.74 16.66
N THR A 44 -2.09 -4.31 16.93
CA THR A 44 -1.08 -4.03 15.90
C THR A 44 -0.04 -5.14 15.77
N TYR A 45 0.45 -5.66 16.91
CA TYR A 45 1.63 -6.51 16.93
C TYR A 45 1.27 -7.97 17.19
N PHE A 46 1.67 -8.85 16.26
CA PHE A 46 1.44 -10.30 16.34
C PHE A 46 2.75 -11.05 16.10
N ASP A 47 3.03 -12.01 16.99
CA ASP A 47 4.18 -12.91 16.88
C ASP A 47 3.97 -13.95 15.75
N ARG A 48 4.99 -14.80 15.54
CA ARG A 48 4.93 -15.88 14.54
C ARG A 48 3.80 -16.91 14.77
N ASN A 49 3.25 -16.98 15.96
CA ASN A 49 2.15 -17.90 16.30
C ASN A 49 0.77 -17.22 16.16
N GLY A 50 0.73 -15.99 15.66
CA GLY A 50 -0.49 -15.21 15.53
C GLY A 50 -1.03 -14.67 16.84
N LYS A 51 -0.23 -14.64 17.89
CA LYS A 51 -0.63 -14.11 19.19
C LYS A 51 -0.21 -12.66 19.36
N PRO A 52 -1.05 -11.81 19.99
CA PRO A 52 -0.63 -10.45 20.32
C PRO A 52 0.65 -10.48 21.19
N THR A 53 1.57 -9.58 20.88
CA THR A 53 2.81 -9.40 21.67
C THR A 53 2.56 -8.53 22.90
N GLY A 54 3.63 -8.28 23.69
CA GLY A 54 3.57 -7.32 24.80
C GLY A 54 3.57 -5.85 24.36
N GLU A 55 3.90 -5.56 23.10
CA GLU A 55 3.76 -4.22 22.51
C GLU A 55 2.29 -3.95 22.16
N THR A 56 1.73 -2.87 22.69
CA THR A 56 0.29 -2.59 22.62
C THR A 56 -0.04 -1.24 22.01
N THR A 57 0.95 -0.47 21.55
CA THR A 57 0.69 0.79 20.85
C THR A 57 -0.11 0.55 19.57
N LYS A 58 -0.97 1.50 19.24
CA LYS A 58 -1.80 1.48 18.06
C LYS A 58 -1.37 2.61 17.12
N THR A 59 -0.81 2.26 15.97
CA THR A 59 -0.55 3.27 14.94
C THR A 59 -1.83 3.56 14.18
N LEU A 60 -2.06 4.81 13.84
CA LEU A 60 -3.16 5.22 12.97
C LEU A 60 -3.19 4.37 11.70
N LEU A 61 -2.04 4.21 11.04
CA LEU A 61 -1.90 3.46 9.80
C LEU A 61 -2.44 2.02 9.89
N CYS A 62 -2.20 1.33 11.00
CA CYS A 62 -2.74 -0.01 11.19
C CYS A 62 -4.25 -0.03 11.35
N GLN A 63 -4.83 0.97 12.03
CA GLN A 63 -6.29 1.09 12.16
C GLN A 63 -6.93 1.32 10.78
N GLU A 64 -6.40 2.26 10.02
CA GLU A 64 -6.86 2.60 8.68
C GLU A 64 -6.78 1.42 7.72
N ARG A 65 -5.64 0.75 7.71
CA ARG A 65 -5.40 -0.43 6.86
C ARG A 65 -6.32 -1.60 7.19
N MET A 66 -6.69 -1.78 8.45
CA MET A 66 -7.69 -2.76 8.85
C MET A 66 -9.10 -2.37 8.38
N VAL A 67 -9.50 -1.12 8.59
CA VAL A 67 -10.80 -0.60 8.08
C VAL A 67 -10.89 -0.77 6.58
N TYR A 68 -9.82 -0.41 5.84
CA TYR A 68 -9.75 -0.60 4.40
C TYR A 68 -9.90 -2.07 4.01
N SER A 69 -9.07 -2.95 4.55
CA SER A 69 -9.05 -4.37 4.15
C SER A 69 -10.37 -5.09 4.39
N LEU A 70 -10.99 -4.83 5.52
CA LEU A 70 -12.29 -5.41 5.86
C LEU A 70 -13.41 -4.85 4.95
N SER A 71 -13.38 -3.55 4.66
CA SER A 71 -14.32 -2.92 3.73
C SER A 71 -14.16 -3.46 2.31
N HIS A 72 -12.91 -3.57 1.85
CA HIS A 72 -12.57 -4.08 0.52
C HIS A 72 -12.95 -5.57 0.36
N ALA A 73 -12.67 -6.38 1.37
CA ALA A 73 -13.08 -7.78 1.39
C ALA A 73 -14.62 -7.91 1.27
N HIS A 74 -15.37 -7.13 2.06
CA HIS A 74 -16.83 -7.09 1.97
C HIS A 74 -17.32 -6.64 0.60
N ARG A 75 -16.78 -5.55 0.05
CA ARG A 75 -17.12 -5.01 -1.28
C ARG A 75 -16.89 -6.03 -2.39
N CYS A 76 -15.87 -6.89 -2.23
CA CYS A 76 -15.55 -7.98 -3.16
C CYS A 76 -16.28 -9.29 -2.88
N GLY A 77 -17.21 -9.34 -1.91
CA GLY A 77 -18.04 -10.51 -1.61
C GLY A 77 -17.43 -11.51 -0.62
N TYR A 78 -16.34 -11.13 0.08
CA TYR A 78 -15.70 -11.99 1.07
C TYR A 78 -16.09 -11.62 2.52
N GLY A 79 -16.00 -12.58 3.44
CA GLY A 79 -16.19 -12.39 4.88
C GLY A 79 -17.61 -12.02 5.32
N GLY A 80 -18.56 -11.96 4.41
CA GLY A 80 -19.98 -11.64 4.71
C GLY A 80 -20.15 -10.28 5.40
N GLY A 81 -21.26 -10.11 6.14
CA GLY A 81 -21.54 -8.88 6.88
C GLY A 81 -20.57 -8.60 8.03
N ARG A 82 -19.82 -9.60 8.49
CA ARG A 82 -18.87 -9.47 9.62
C ARG A 82 -17.73 -8.51 9.32
N CYS A 83 -17.21 -8.55 8.09
CA CYS A 83 -16.14 -7.61 7.67
C CYS A 83 -16.61 -6.15 7.75
N LEU A 84 -17.79 -5.85 7.21
CA LEU A 84 -18.32 -4.48 7.22
C LEU A 84 -18.64 -4.00 8.65
N GLU A 85 -19.12 -4.89 9.51
CA GLU A 85 -19.38 -4.59 10.92
C GLU A 85 -18.08 -4.22 11.65
N LEU A 86 -17.02 -5.03 11.52
CA LEU A 86 -15.73 -4.76 12.13
C LEU A 86 -15.08 -3.49 11.57
N ALA A 87 -15.20 -3.24 10.25
CA ALA A 87 -14.76 -2.01 9.63
C ALA A 87 -15.47 -0.79 10.23
N ARG A 88 -16.77 -0.87 10.48
CA ARG A 88 -17.54 0.19 11.16
C ARG A 88 -17.04 0.46 12.57
N GLN A 89 -16.81 -0.59 13.36
CA GLN A 89 -16.27 -0.46 14.73
C GLN A 89 -14.86 0.16 14.70
N GLY A 90 -14.01 -0.27 13.76
CA GLY A 90 -12.68 0.30 13.56
C GLY A 90 -12.71 1.77 13.14
N LEU A 91 -13.58 2.14 12.20
CA LEU A 91 -13.73 3.54 11.78
C LEU A 91 -14.25 4.43 12.91
N GLN A 92 -15.21 3.95 13.72
CA GLN A 92 -15.68 4.67 14.90
C GLN A 92 -14.55 4.89 15.90
N PHE A 93 -13.78 3.84 16.21
CA PHE A 93 -12.61 3.96 17.08
C PHE A 93 -11.57 4.96 16.54
N MET A 94 -11.31 4.96 15.23
CA MET A 94 -10.42 5.96 14.63
C MET A 94 -10.94 7.38 14.85
N ILE A 95 -12.22 7.61 14.65
CA ILE A 95 -12.86 8.92 14.82
C ILE A 95 -12.76 9.39 16.27
N ASP A 96 -13.10 8.52 17.22
CA ASP A 96 -13.15 8.85 18.64
C ASP A 96 -11.73 9.07 19.22
N THR A 97 -10.72 8.42 18.64
CA THR A 97 -9.35 8.43 19.16
C THR A 97 -8.43 9.40 18.40
N TYR A 98 -8.42 9.35 17.08
CA TYR A 98 -7.37 10.00 16.28
C TYR A 98 -7.83 11.27 15.58
N TRP A 99 -9.13 11.55 15.46
CA TRP A 99 -9.56 12.77 14.76
C TRP A 99 -9.26 14.01 15.59
N ASP A 100 -8.51 14.96 15.03
CA ASP A 100 -8.23 16.25 15.66
C ASP A 100 -9.40 17.21 15.43
N HIS A 101 -10.19 17.44 16.47
CA HIS A 101 -11.35 18.33 16.41
C HIS A 101 -10.99 19.81 16.34
N GLU A 102 -9.73 20.18 16.63
CA GLU A 102 -9.28 21.56 16.61
C GLU A 102 -8.70 21.96 15.24
N HIS A 103 -7.78 21.12 14.70
CA HIS A 103 -7.08 21.42 13.45
C HIS A 103 -7.51 20.54 12.27
N GLY A 104 -8.37 19.56 12.49
CA GLY A 104 -8.72 18.54 11.50
C GLY A 104 -7.57 17.56 11.23
N GLY A 105 -7.86 16.51 10.44
CA GLY A 105 -6.91 15.44 10.19
C GLY A 105 -6.72 14.51 11.38
N TRP A 106 -5.78 13.58 11.27
CA TRP A 106 -5.62 12.45 12.16
C TRP A 106 -4.30 12.53 12.92
N PHE A 107 -4.29 12.18 14.21
CA PHE A 107 -3.08 11.97 15.02
C PHE A 107 -2.38 10.67 14.61
N TRP A 108 -1.08 10.52 14.92
CA TRP A 108 -0.26 9.44 14.38
C TRP A 108 -0.23 8.17 15.21
N ILE A 109 -0.02 8.26 16.54
CA ILE A 109 0.12 7.11 17.43
C ILE A 109 -0.70 7.30 18.70
N ALA A 110 -1.38 6.23 19.15
CA ALA A 110 -2.04 6.16 20.44
C ALA A 110 -1.54 4.94 21.24
N ASP A 111 -1.74 4.98 22.55
CA ASP A 111 -1.62 3.79 23.37
C ASP A 111 -2.85 2.87 23.19
N ARG A 112 -2.82 1.70 23.80
CA ARG A 112 -3.92 0.72 23.69
C ARG A 112 -5.28 1.30 24.09
N GLN A 113 -5.30 2.21 25.10
CA GLN A 113 -6.52 2.82 25.65
C GLN A 113 -7.01 4.02 24.82
N GLY A 114 -6.30 4.42 23.76
CA GLY A 114 -6.67 5.55 22.91
C GLY A 114 -6.11 6.90 23.36
N ARG A 115 -5.19 6.95 24.34
CA ARG A 115 -4.50 8.20 24.67
C ARG A 115 -3.43 8.48 23.60
N ILE A 116 -3.46 9.68 23.02
CA ILE A 116 -2.50 10.08 21.97
C ILE A 116 -1.08 10.18 22.54
N LEU A 117 -0.16 9.50 21.89
CA LEU A 117 1.28 9.51 22.18
C LEU A 117 2.06 10.37 21.19
N ASP A 118 1.61 10.44 19.94
CA ASP A 118 2.16 11.30 18.88
C ASP A 118 1.01 11.96 18.13
N ASP A 119 0.90 13.27 18.23
CA ASP A 119 -0.15 14.09 17.60
C ASP A 119 0.25 14.65 16.22
N SER A 120 1.38 14.24 15.67
CA SER A 120 1.88 14.67 14.36
C SER A 120 0.88 14.37 13.24
N LYS A 121 0.90 15.21 12.21
CA LYS A 121 0.18 15.00 10.95
C LYS A 121 1.14 14.41 9.92
N ILE A 122 1.30 13.10 9.93
CA ILE A 122 2.14 12.40 8.95
C ILE A 122 1.27 12.12 7.73
N MET A 123 1.67 12.60 6.56
CA MET A 123 0.84 12.50 5.34
C MET A 123 0.55 11.07 4.91
N TYR A 124 1.41 10.14 5.27
CA TYR A 124 1.13 8.72 5.06
C TYR A 124 -0.20 8.31 5.74
N GLY A 125 -0.37 8.65 7.02
CA GLY A 125 -1.61 8.44 7.76
C GLY A 125 -2.77 9.29 7.22
N GLN A 126 -2.54 10.55 6.87
CA GLN A 126 -3.62 11.38 6.31
C GLN A 126 -4.17 10.80 4.99
N ASN A 127 -3.31 10.23 4.13
CA ASN A 127 -3.72 9.56 2.90
C ASN A 127 -4.63 8.36 3.20
N PHE A 128 -4.22 7.49 4.11
CA PHE A 128 -5.04 6.33 4.50
C PHE A 128 -6.27 6.72 5.29
N GLY A 129 -6.23 7.82 6.07
CA GLY A 129 -7.38 8.42 6.73
C GLY A 129 -8.43 9.03 5.79
N MET A 130 -8.07 9.26 4.54
CA MET A 130 -9.00 9.54 3.44
C MET A 130 -9.44 8.27 2.72
N TYR A 131 -8.51 7.36 2.46
CA TYR A 131 -8.68 6.16 1.66
C TYR A 131 -9.60 5.12 2.32
N ALA A 132 -9.33 4.79 3.58
CA ALA A 132 -10.09 3.77 4.30
C ALA A 132 -11.56 4.15 4.55
N PRO A 133 -11.90 5.38 5.01
CA PRO A 133 -13.28 5.80 5.09
C PRO A 133 -13.99 5.85 3.73
N ALA A 134 -13.27 6.23 2.65
CA ALA A 134 -13.84 6.21 1.31
C ALA A 134 -14.20 4.77 0.86
N GLU A 135 -13.30 3.79 1.09
CA GLU A 135 -13.59 2.37 0.79
C GLU A 135 -14.73 1.82 1.64
N PHE A 136 -14.80 2.21 2.92
CA PHE A 136 -15.92 1.83 3.78
C PHE A 136 -17.27 2.34 3.23
N ALA A 137 -17.32 3.57 2.75
CA ALA A 137 -18.52 4.13 2.13
C ALA A 137 -18.86 3.41 0.81
N LEU A 138 -17.86 3.13 -0.04
CA LEU A 138 -18.02 2.37 -1.29
C LEU A 138 -18.49 0.92 -1.06
N ALA A 139 -18.13 0.34 0.09
CA ALA A 139 -18.59 -0.97 0.52
C ALA A 139 -20.03 -0.99 1.09
N GLY A 140 -20.71 0.14 1.11
CA GLY A 140 -22.06 0.26 1.67
C GLY A 140 -22.07 0.53 3.18
N GLY A 141 -20.95 0.97 3.76
CA GLY A 141 -20.82 1.29 5.19
C GLY A 141 -21.61 2.53 5.65
N GLY A 142 -22.06 3.36 4.71
CA GLY A 142 -22.92 4.53 4.97
C GLY A 142 -22.18 5.86 5.05
N ASP A 143 -22.91 6.89 5.48
CA ASP A 143 -22.48 8.29 5.37
C ASP A 143 -21.26 8.65 6.24
N LEU A 144 -21.02 7.94 7.34
CA LEU A 144 -19.89 8.19 8.23
C LEU A 144 -18.56 8.13 7.48
N GLY A 145 -18.37 7.10 6.63
CA GLY A 145 -17.17 6.98 5.81
C GLY A 145 -17.03 8.14 4.81
N ARG A 146 -18.12 8.48 4.12
CA ARG A 146 -18.14 9.62 3.20
C ARG A 146 -17.79 10.94 3.89
N GLU A 147 -18.35 11.19 5.07
CA GLU A 147 -18.13 12.40 5.85
C GLU A 147 -16.64 12.56 6.20
N TYR A 148 -16.02 11.51 6.79
CA TYR A 148 -14.64 11.61 7.23
C TYR A 148 -13.63 11.56 6.07
N ALA A 149 -13.91 10.89 4.97
CA ALA A 149 -13.11 11.01 3.75
C ALA A 149 -13.09 12.45 3.22
N LEU A 150 -14.24 13.14 3.19
CA LEU A 150 -14.35 14.53 2.76
C LEU A 150 -13.70 15.49 3.75
N LYS A 151 -13.87 15.30 5.06
CA LYS A 151 -13.22 16.11 6.09
C LYS A 151 -11.70 15.98 6.01
N THR A 152 -11.19 14.77 5.81
CA THR A 152 -9.75 14.53 5.66
C THR A 152 -9.22 15.20 4.39
N PHE A 153 -9.91 15.07 3.27
CA PHE A 153 -9.55 15.78 2.04
C PHE A 153 -9.46 17.30 2.28
N ALA A 154 -10.47 17.90 2.91
CA ALA A 154 -10.49 19.33 3.19
C ALA A 154 -9.32 19.76 4.09
N ALA A 155 -9.04 18.99 5.16
CA ALA A 155 -7.92 19.27 6.07
C ALA A 155 -6.57 19.21 5.34
N ILE A 156 -6.33 18.19 4.50
CA ILE A 156 -5.12 18.06 3.68
C ILE A 156 -4.97 19.24 2.72
N GLN A 157 -6.05 19.64 2.02
CA GLN A 157 -5.96 20.72 1.06
C GLN A 157 -5.62 22.08 1.71
N VAL A 158 -6.08 22.31 2.93
CA VAL A 158 -5.79 23.54 3.68
C VAL A 158 -4.42 23.49 4.36
N GLY A 159 -4.10 22.36 4.99
CA GLY A 159 -2.94 22.26 5.88
C GLY A 159 -1.65 21.79 5.20
N ALA A 160 -1.72 20.90 4.19
CA ALA A 160 -0.54 20.24 3.65
C ALA A 160 -0.19 20.60 2.20
N THR A 161 -1.03 21.35 1.47
CA THR A 161 -0.75 21.70 0.08
C THR A 161 0.46 22.64 -0.03
N ASP A 162 1.49 22.24 -0.78
CA ASP A 162 2.59 23.13 -1.16
C ASP A 162 2.16 23.99 -2.35
N THR A 163 1.77 25.23 -2.07
CA THR A 163 1.30 26.16 -3.08
C THR A 163 2.43 26.80 -3.90
N LEU A 164 3.68 26.66 -3.45
CA LEU A 164 4.84 27.21 -4.13
C LEU A 164 5.39 26.27 -5.20
N HIS A 165 5.59 24.99 -4.84
CA HIS A 165 6.23 24.02 -5.74
C HIS A 165 5.25 22.97 -6.28
N GLY A 166 4.04 22.86 -5.69
CA GLY A 166 3.05 21.83 -5.96
C GLY A 166 3.28 20.57 -5.13
N GLY A 167 2.30 19.67 -5.13
CA GLY A 167 2.28 18.51 -4.25
C GLY A 167 1.99 18.89 -2.80
N TYR A 168 2.51 18.10 -1.87
CA TYR A 168 2.15 18.19 -0.46
C TYR A 168 3.38 18.17 0.44
N TYR A 169 3.34 18.92 1.55
CA TYR A 169 4.23 18.72 2.70
C TYR A 169 3.90 17.39 3.37
N GLU A 170 4.88 16.67 3.91
CA GLU A 170 4.67 15.28 4.34
C GLU A 170 4.78 15.08 5.85
N MET A 171 5.74 15.75 6.49
CA MET A 171 6.02 15.64 7.92
C MET A 171 5.64 16.94 8.62
N LEU A 172 4.52 16.92 9.33
CA LEU A 172 3.88 18.12 9.87
C LEU A 172 3.64 17.96 11.36
N HIS A 173 3.66 19.08 12.07
CA HIS A 173 3.15 19.19 13.44
C HIS A 173 1.62 19.10 13.46
N ARG A 174 1.05 19.02 14.66
CA ARG A 174 -0.40 18.97 14.89
C ARG A 174 -1.15 20.09 14.17
N ASP A 175 -0.62 21.30 14.19
CA ASP A 175 -1.18 22.51 13.57
C ASP A 175 -0.91 22.63 12.07
N TRP A 176 -0.43 21.56 11.43
CA TRP A 176 -0.04 21.48 10.03
C TRP A 176 1.22 22.29 9.65
N SER A 177 1.91 22.91 10.59
CA SER A 177 3.22 23.52 10.29
C SER A 177 4.25 22.43 9.97
N PRO A 178 5.14 22.63 8.96
CA PRO A 178 6.16 21.64 8.62
C PRO A 178 7.12 21.38 9.79
N LYS A 179 7.44 20.11 10.03
CA LYS A 179 8.50 19.72 10.97
C LYS A 179 9.86 20.27 10.51
N PRO A 180 10.88 20.29 11.37
CA PRO A 180 12.24 20.60 10.96
C PRO A 180 12.70 19.71 9.80
N GLY A 181 13.64 20.20 9.00
CA GLY A 181 14.25 19.45 7.91
C GLY A 181 15.21 18.35 8.37
N GLY A 182 15.91 17.75 7.42
CA GLY A 182 16.86 16.65 7.65
C GLY A 182 16.18 15.41 8.20
N PRO A 183 16.62 14.87 9.37
CA PRO A 183 16.10 13.60 9.89
C PRO A 183 14.61 13.63 10.29
N TYR A 184 13.98 14.79 10.34
CA TYR A 184 12.55 14.95 10.63
C TYR A 184 11.69 15.13 9.38
N GLY A 185 12.29 15.29 8.20
CA GLY A 185 11.65 15.22 6.90
C GLY A 185 10.76 16.38 6.50
N GLY A 186 10.73 17.49 7.26
CA GLY A 186 9.88 18.65 6.93
C GLY A 186 10.32 19.43 5.69
N ASP A 187 11.50 19.15 5.18
CA ASP A 187 12.11 19.72 3.95
C ASP A 187 12.05 18.77 2.76
N ARG A 188 11.30 17.66 2.86
CA ARG A 188 11.31 16.60 1.85
C ARG A 188 9.93 16.25 1.34
N LYS A 189 9.91 15.71 0.11
CA LYS A 189 8.79 14.99 -0.51
C LYS A 189 9.24 13.61 -0.94
N SER A 190 8.33 12.64 -0.97
CA SER A 190 8.61 11.26 -1.32
C SER A 190 7.63 10.72 -2.36
N LEU A 191 8.11 9.77 -3.16
CA LEU A 191 7.30 9.12 -4.19
C LEU A 191 6.15 8.32 -3.54
N ASP A 192 6.44 7.56 -2.49
CA ASP A 192 5.48 6.68 -1.83
C ASP A 192 4.29 7.44 -1.25
N ILE A 193 4.52 8.57 -0.58
CA ILE A 193 3.45 9.41 -0.03
C ILE A 193 2.59 10.02 -1.15
N HIS A 194 3.20 10.51 -2.24
CA HIS A 194 2.43 11.03 -3.38
C HIS A 194 1.69 9.92 -4.15
N MET A 195 2.27 8.73 -4.23
CA MET A 195 1.60 7.56 -4.80
C MET A 195 0.36 7.15 -3.98
N HIS A 196 0.48 7.10 -2.65
CA HIS A 196 -0.67 6.84 -1.78
C HIS A 196 -1.68 7.99 -1.74
N MET A 197 -1.27 9.24 -2.02
CA MET A 197 -2.21 10.33 -2.27
C MET A 197 -3.01 10.08 -3.57
N MET A 198 -2.37 9.62 -4.65
CA MET A 198 -3.07 9.21 -5.88
C MET A 198 -4.07 8.09 -5.59
N GLU A 199 -3.66 7.08 -4.82
CA GLU A 199 -4.49 5.95 -4.42
C GLU A 199 -5.74 6.42 -3.65
N ALA A 200 -5.56 7.26 -2.64
CA ALA A 200 -6.64 7.78 -1.80
C ALA A 200 -7.59 8.70 -2.58
N LEU A 201 -7.05 9.58 -3.45
CA LEU A 201 -7.85 10.42 -4.33
C LEU A 201 -8.63 9.61 -5.38
N THR A 202 -8.10 8.47 -5.81
CA THR A 202 -8.80 7.55 -6.72
C THR A 202 -10.08 7.03 -6.07
N ASN A 203 -10.01 6.52 -4.84
CA ASN A 203 -11.19 6.08 -4.10
C ASN A 203 -12.15 7.24 -3.78
N LEU A 204 -11.61 8.39 -3.38
CA LEU A 204 -12.44 9.56 -3.11
C LEU A 204 -13.19 10.04 -4.35
N TYR A 205 -12.53 10.04 -5.51
CA TYR A 205 -13.19 10.39 -6.77
C TYR A 205 -14.19 9.31 -7.20
N ASP A 206 -13.88 8.03 -7.03
CA ASP A 206 -14.82 6.93 -7.28
C ASP A 206 -16.10 7.09 -6.44
N LEU A 207 -15.95 7.44 -5.16
CA LEU A 207 -17.06 7.66 -4.25
C LEU A 207 -17.93 8.87 -4.60
N THR A 208 -17.30 9.97 -5.06
CA THR A 208 -17.97 11.28 -5.10
C THR A 208 -18.29 11.80 -6.48
N ARG A 209 -17.53 11.41 -7.48
CA ARG A 209 -17.55 11.98 -8.85
C ARG A 209 -17.47 13.50 -8.88
N ASN A 210 -16.84 14.10 -7.86
CA ASN A 210 -16.71 15.53 -7.73
C ASN A 210 -15.54 16.05 -8.60
N PRO A 211 -15.76 17.08 -9.45
CA PRO A 211 -14.72 17.59 -10.35
C PRO A 211 -13.50 18.19 -9.63
N VAL A 212 -13.64 18.60 -8.36
CA VAL A 212 -12.48 19.04 -7.56
C VAL A 212 -11.57 17.86 -7.24
N HIS A 213 -12.13 16.72 -6.84
CA HIS A 213 -11.37 15.51 -6.54
C HIS A 213 -10.74 14.94 -7.81
N GLU A 214 -11.45 14.97 -8.94
CA GLU A 214 -10.91 14.61 -10.25
C GLU A 214 -9.67 15.44 -10.59
N ARG A 215 -9.78 16.76 -10.52
CA ARG A 215 -8.64 17.66 -10.80
C ARG A 215 -7.44 17.37 -9.90
N LYS A 216 -7.68 17.16 -8.59
CA LYS A 216 -6.59 16.85 -7.65
C LYS A 216 -5.95 15.50 -7.93
N LEU A 217 -6.72 14.49 -8.34
CA LEU A 217 -6.18 13.22 -8.78
C LEU A 217 -5.30 13.38 -10.02
N ARG A 218 -5.76 14.16 -11.02
CA ARG A 218 -4.97 14.47 -12.22
C ARG A 218 -3.69 15.25 -11.91
N ASP A 219 -3.75 16.21 -10.96
CA ASP A 219 -2.58 16.97 -10.52
C ASP A 219 -1.50 16.04 -9.92
N VAL A 220 -1.90 15.09 -9.06
CA VAL A 220 -0.97 14.14 -8.44
C VAL A 220 -0.41 13.15 -9.47
N ILE A 221 -1.22 12.63 -10.37
CA ILE A 221 -0.74 11.78 -11.49
C ILE A 221 0.31 12.52 -12.31
N ALA A 222 0.05 13.79 -12.64
CA ALA A 222 1.00 14.61 -13.40
C ALA A 222 2.32 14.81 -12.63
N ILE A 223 2.28 15.09 -11.32
CA ILE A 223 3.47 15.21 -10.47
C ILE A 223 4.27 13.90 -10.48
N LEU A 224 3.63 12.77 -10.22
CA LEU A 224 4.28 11.46 -10.22
C LEU A 224 5.01 11.20 -11.54
N LEU A 225 4.33 11.35 -12.65
CA LEU A 225 4.87 11.01 -13.97
C LEU A 225 5.92 11.98 -14.48
N THR A 226 5.84 13.28 -14.14
CA THR A 226 6.73 14.31 -14.72
C THR A 226 7.86 14.74 -13.81
N ARG A 227 7.76 14.46 -12.49
CA ARG A 227 8.74 14.96 -11.51
C ARG A 227 9.35 13.88 -10.63
N MET A 228 8.65 12.72 -10.43
CA MET A 228 9.09 11.71 -9.48
C MET A 228 9.60 10.42 -10.13
N LEU A 229 9.55 10.32 -11.46
CA LEU A 229 10.18 9.24 -12.20
C LEU A 229 11.48 9.73 -12.84
N ASP A 230 12.48 8.87 -12.80
CA ASP A 230 13.71 9.09 -13.60
C ASP A 230 13.36 9.03 -15.10
N PRO A 231 13.62 10.08 -15.88
CA PRO A 231 13.16 10.15 -17.27
C PRO A 231 13.84 9.11 -18.17
N LYS A 232 15.04 8.65 -17.81
CA LYS A 232 15.80 7.68 -18.60
C LYS A 232 15.30 6.26 -18.38
N THR A 233 15.19 5.85 -17.13
CA THR A 233 14.83 4.48 -16.75
C THR A 233 13.32 4.29 -16.53
N GLY A 234 12.60 5.33 -16.16
CA GLY A 234 11.20 5.30 -15.76
C GLY A 234 11.00 4.81 -14.34
N CYS A 235 12.07 4.56 -13.60
CA CYS A 235 12.00 4.13 -12.20
C CYS A 235 11.64 5.28 -11.27
N GLY A 236 10.99 4.97 -10.17
CA GLY A 236 10.67 5.91 -9.12
C GLY A 236 11.92 6.37 -8.36
N ILE A 237 12.03 7.66 -8.14
CA ILE A 237 13.02 8.28 -7.25
C ILE A 237 12.38 8.41 -5.87
N ALA A 238 13.06 7.94 -4.82
CA ALA A 238 12.43 7.78 -3.52
C ALA A 238 12.14 9.12 -2.81
N GLN A 239 13.10 10.05 -2.79
CA GLN A 239 12.96 11.32 -2.06
C GLN A 239 13.47 12.53 -2.83
N PHE A 240 12.89 13.68 -2.51
CA PHE A 240 13.13 14.97 -3.15
C PHE A 240 13.17 16.09 -2.12
N ALA A 241 13.84 17.20 -2.46
CA ALA A 241 13.58 18.50 -1.83
C ALA A 241 12.15 18.99 -2.15
N LEU A 242 11.71 20.04 -1.50
CA LEU A 242 10.35 20.57 -1.70
C LEU A 242 10.08 21.00 -3.16
N ASP A 243 11.11 21.44 -3.89
CA ASP A 243 11.05 21.83 -5.30
C ASP A 243 11.15 20.64 -6.29
N PHE A 244 11.15 19.41 -5.78
CA PHE A 244 11.34 18.15 -6.51
C PHE A 244 12.76 17.92 -7.03
N THR A 245 13.77 18.61 -6.51
CA THR A 245 15.17 18.23 -6.74
C THR A 245 15.43 16.87 -6.07
N PRO A 246 15.91 15.83 -6.80
CA PRO A 246 16.19 14.52 -6.22
C PRO A 246 17.21 14.56 -5.08
N LEU A 247 16.94 13.83 -4.01
CA LEU A 247 17.80 13.69 -2.84
C LEU A 247 18.11 12.22 -2.56
N GLU A 248 19.27 11.97 -1.93
CA GLU A 248 19.51 10.66 -1.30
C GLU A 248 18.43 10.37 -0.27
N ALA A 249 17.86 9.18 -0.34
CA ALA A 249 16.76 8.81 0.55
C ALA A 249 17.28 8.47 1.95
N ILE A 250 16.61 9.01 2.96
CA ILE A 250 16.90 8.75 4.38
C ILE A 250 15.66 8.16 5.06
N MET A 251 15.87 7.47 6.17
CA MET A 251 14.80 7.10 7.10
C MET A 251 14.53 8.27 8.05
N PHE A 252 13.28 8.66 8.20
CA PHE A 252 12.90 9.72 9.12
C PHE A 252 12.81 9.20 10.55
N ARG A 253 13.26 10.03 11.52
CA ARG A 253 13.14 9.70 12.94
C ARG A 253 11.70 9.84 13.42
N ASN A 254 11.35 8.99 14.38
CA ASN A 254 10.06 9.01 15.08
C ASN A 254 8.82 8.85 14.21
N VAL A 255 8.98 8.30 13.00
CA VAL A 255 7.85 8.03 12.09
C VAL A 255 7.53 6.55 12.06
N TRP A 256 8.58 5.71 12.05
CA TRP A 256 8.45 4.29 11.70
C TRP A 256 8.23 3.36 12.89
N GLY A 257 8.33 3.88 14.12
CA GLY A 257 8.35 3.06 15.32
C GLY A 257 9.73 2.43 15.59
N SER A 258 9.88 1.81 16.75
CA SER A 258 11.18 1.31 17.25
C SER A 258 11.81 0.21 16.40
N ASP A 259 11.02 -0.52 15.66
CA ASP A 259 11.42 -1.64 14.80
C ASP A 259 12.01 -1.22 13.45
N ARG A 260 11.81 0.05 13.04
CA ARG A 260 12.33 0.63 11.79
C ARG A 260 13.12 1.94 11.98
N ASP A 261 13.35 2.38 13.18
CA ASP A 261 14.20 3.55 13.46
C ASP A 261 15.68 3.28 13.10
N ASN A 262 15.90 2.34 12.21
CA ASN A 262 17.21 2.03 11.68
C ASN A 262 17.74 3.23 10.91
N GLN A 263 18.75 3.87 11.50
CA GLN A 263 19.45 5.01 10.95
C GLN A 263 20.51 4.56 9.94
N GLY A 264 20.15 3.65 9.05
CA GLY A 264 21.03 3.20 7.98
C GLY A 264 21.61 4.36 7.17
N ALA A 265 22.68 4.10 6.46
CA ALA A 265 23.26 5.08 5.54
C ALA A 265 22.20 5.56 4.52
N PRO A 266 22.25 6.82 4.07
CA PRO A 266 21.39 7.29 2.99
C PRO A 266 21.51 6.40 1.76
N ARG A 267 20.39 6.16 1.09
CA ARG A 267 20.38 5.42 -0.17
C ARG A 267 20.81 6.32 -1.31
N PRO A 268 21.67 5.84 -2.21
CA PRO A 268 22.16 6.63 -3.34
C PRO A 268 21.02 7.12 -4.24
N LEU A 269 21.22 8.23 -4.95
CA LEU A 269 20.23 8.81 -5.87
C LEU A 269 19.75 7.86 -6.97
N ASN A 270 20.60 6.91 -7.40
CA ASN A 270 20.22 5.91 -8.41
C ASN A 270 19.56 4.66 -7.82
N ASN A 271 19.25 4.65 -6.52
CA ASN A 271 18.55 3.54 -5.89
C ASN A 271 17.04 3.65 -6.10
N THR A 272 16.38 2.52 -6.33
CA THR A 272 14.93 2.43 -6.48
C THR A 272 14.36 1.20 -5.80
N SER A 273 13.14 1.31 -5.28
CA SER A 273 12.39 0.19 -4.70
C SER A 273 11.59 -0.51 -5.80
N PHE A 274 11.81 -1.81 -5.97
CA PHE A 274 11.05 -2.61 -6.94
C PHE A 274 9.57 -2.71 -6.56
N GLY A 275 9.28 -2.79 -5.25
CA GLY A 275 7.92 -2.81 -4.73
C GLY A 275 7.15 -1.53 -5.05
N HIS A 276 7.70 -0.35 -4.72
CA HIS A 276 7.03 0.92 -5.02
C HIS A 276 6.87 1.16 -6.53
N ASN A 277 7.83 0.73 -7.34
CA ASN A 277 7.73 0.82 -8.79
C ASN A 277 6.51 0.04 -9.31
N ILE A 278 6.43 -1.24 -8.97
CA ILE A 278 5.34 -2.07 -9.48
C ILE A 278 3.99 -1.69 -8.88
N GLU A 279 3.96 -1.20 -7.64
CA GLU A 279 2.76 -0.63 -7.00
C GLU A 279 2.28 0.60 -7.76
N LEU A 280 3.16 1.54 -8.08
CA LEU A 280 2.83 2.72 -8.88
C LEU A 280 2.22 2.33 -10.23
N ALA A 281 2.76 1.31 -10.90
CA ALA A 281 2.28 0.90 -12.22
C ALA A 281 0.82 0.46 -12.20
N TRP A 282 0.43 -0.39 -11.24
CA TRP A 282 -0.95 -0.88 -11.17
C TRP A 282 -1.91 0.13 -10.54
N LEU A 283 -1.47 0.95 -9.57
CA LEU A 283 -2.27 2.04 -9.01
C LEU A 283 -2.58 3.11 -10.07
N LEU A 284 -1.59 3.44 -10.91
CA LEU A 284 -1.80 4.36 -12.03
C LEU A 284 -2.83 3.82 -13.03
N LYS A 285 -2.71 2.53 -13.41
CA LYS A 285 -3.72 1.88 -14.26
C LYS A 285 -5.11 1.96 -13.66
N TRP A 286 -5.23 1.70 -12.36
CA TRP A 286 -6.50 1.78 -11.65
C TRP A 286 -7.05 3.22 -11.62
N ALA A 287 -6.23 4.21 -11.31
CA ALA A 287 -6.61 5.62 -11.29
C ALA A 287 -7.12 6.10 -12.65
N VAL A 288 -6.42 5.75 -13.74
CA VAL A 288 -6.82 6.04 -15.11
C VAL A 288 -8.17 5.40 -15.45
N GLY A 289 -8.40 4.15 -15.02
CA GLY A 289 -9.67 3.46 -15.18
C GLY A 289 -10.83 4.15 -14.45
N VAL A 290 -10.63 4.61 -13.22
CA VAL A 290 -11.64 5.35 -12.43
C VAL A 290 -11.93 6.73 -13.03
N LEU A 291 -10.91 7.39 -13.60
CA LEU A 291 -11.08 8.63 -14.35
C LEU A 291 -11.88 8.44 -15.66
N GLY A 292 -11.92 7.22 -16.20
CA GLY A 292 -12.52 6.93 -17.50
C GLY A 292 -11.66 7.39 -18.68
N ASP A 293 -10.38 7.64 -18.43
CA ASP A 293 -9.44 8.06 -19.47
C ASP A 293 -8.94 6.88 -20.31
N PRO A 294 -8.52 7.11 -21.57
CA PRO A 294 -7.81 6.11 -22.35
C PRO A 294 -6.47 5.77 -21.70
N ILE A 295 -6.12 4.48 -21.68
CA ILE A 295 -4.89 4.01 -21.02
C ILE A 295 -3.63 4.27 -21.86
N GLU A 296 -3.77 4.43 -23.18
CA GLU A 296 -2.67 4.50 -24.16
C GLU A 296 -1.59 5.55 -23.82
N PRO A 297 -1.93 6.77 -23.38
CA PRO A 297 -0.91 7.77 -23.00
C PRO A 297 -0.02 7.35 -21.82
N TYR A 298 -0.50 6.46 -20.97
CA TYR A 298 0.18 6.01 -19.74
C TYR A 298 0.97 4.71 -19.95
N LEU A 299 0.64 3.94 -21.00
CA LEU A 299 1.30 2.66 -21.29
C LEU A 299 2.83 2.74 -21.35
N PRO A 300 3.48 3.77 -21.95
CA PRO A 300 4.94 3.83 -21.97
C PRO A 300 5.58 3.88 -20.60
N ALA A 301 5.00 4.63 -19.64
CA ALA A 301 5.49 4.70 -18.27
C ALA A 301 5.28 3.38 -17.53
N ILE A 302 4.06 2.84 -17.60
CA ILE A 302 3.70 1.55 -16.98
C ILE A 302 4.62 0.44 -17.51
N ARG A 303 4.85 0.38 -18.82
CA ARG A 303 5.71 -0.62 -19.45
C ARG A 303 7.15 -0.54 -18.94
N LYS A 304 7.77 0.64 -18.92
CA LYS A 304 9.14 0.81 -18.41
C LYS A 304 9.29 0.30 -16.97
N ILE A 305 8.35 0.64 -16.11
CA ILE A 305 8.33 0.21 -14.71
C ILE A 305 8.22 -1.33 -14.63
N CYS A 306 7.27 -1.92 -15.36
CA CYS A 306 7.06 -3.37 -15.33
C CYS A 306 8.26 -4.14 -15.89
N GLU A 307 8.86 -3.66 -16.99
CA GLU A 307 10.05 -4.27 -17.61
C GLU A 307 11.27 -4.19 -16.70
N HIS A 308 11.45 -3.06 -16.01
CA HIS A 308 12.54 -2.88 -15.04
C HIS A 308 12.39 -3.85 -13.87
N THR A 309 11.20 -3.91 -13.28
CA THR A 309 10.93 -4.79 -12.13
C THR A 309 11.04 -6.26 -12.52
N GLU A 310 10.54 -6.66 -13.69
CA GLU A 310 10.65 -8.04 -14.17
C GLU A 310 12.12 -8.43 -14.39
N LYS A 311 12.91 -7.56 -15.00
CA LYS A 311 14.29 -7.83 -15.37
C LYS A 311 15.25 -7.84 -14.18
N PHE A 312 15.12 -6.90 -13.25
CA PHE A 312 16.10 -6.65 -12.19
C PHE A 312 15.57 -6.92 -10.79
N GLY A 313 14.26 -6.85 -10.60
CA GLY A 313 13.61 -7.05 -9.30
C GLY A 313 13.20 -8.49 -9.05
N ILE A 314 12.77 -9.25 -10.08
CA ILE A 314 12.36 -10.64 -9.91
C ILE A 314 13.57 -11.54 -9.73
N ASP A 315 13.53 -12.38 -8.69
CA ASP A 315 14.49 -13.46 -8.50
C ASP A 315 14.09 -14.67 -9.36
N HIS A 316 14.72 -14.81 -10.52
CA HIS A 316 14.43 -15.90 -11.45
C HIS A 316 14.95 -17.29 -10.98
N GLU A 317 15.76 -17.34 -9.91
CA GLU A 317 16.28 -18.57 -9.34
C GLU A 317 15.40 -19.10 -8.19
N TYR A 318 15.12 -18.26 -7.20
CA TYR A 318 14.34 -18.63 -5.99
C TYR A 318 12.88 -18.21 -6.06
N GLY A 319 12.53 -17.25 -6.92
CA GLY A 319 11.22 -16.61 -6.99
C GLY A 319 11.08 -15.42 -6.03
N GLY A 320 10.00 -14.67 -6.19
CA GLY A 320 9.75 -13.45 -5.44
C GLY A 320 10.45 -12.23 -6.02
N VAL A 321 10.26 -11.07 -5.38
CA VAL A 321 10.86 -9.79 -5.75
C VAL A 321 11.82 -9.31 -4.66
N TYR A 322 12.96 -8.77 -5.07
CA TYR A 322 13.94 -8.14 -4.19
C TYR A 322 13.47 -6.77 -3.66
N VAL A 323 14.07 -6.32 -2.57
CA VAL A 323 13.71 -5.05 -1.92
C VAL A 323 14.07 -3.85 -2.81
N GLU A 324 15.34 -3.69 -3.16
CA GLU A 324 15.79 -2.50 -3.88
C GLU A 324 17.10 -2.73 -4.65
N GLY A 325 17.39 -1.83 -5.56
CA GLY A 325 18.63 -1.85 -6.33
C GLY A 325 18.83 -0.57 -7.14
N PRO A 326 19.88 -0.49 -7.96
CA PRO A 326 20.10 0.64 -8.83
C PRO A 326 19.06 0.66 -9.97
N MET A 327 18.73 1.86 -10.44
CA MET A 327 17.78 2.05 -11.55
C MET A 327 18.28 1.46 -12.88
N ASP A 328 19.58 1.21 -13.04
CA ASP A 328 20.21 0.77 -14.28
C ASP A 328 20.93 -0.59 -14.16
N GLY A 329 20.66 -1.35 -13.10
CA GLY A 329 21.37 -2.62 -12.86
C GLY A 329 20.64 -3.57 -11.91
N PRO A 330 21.25 -4.71 -11.62
CA PRO A 330 20.65 -5.76 -10.79
C PRO A 330 20.46 -5.29 -9.34
N ALA A 331 19.52 -5.94 -8.65
CA ALA A 331 19.24 -5.73 -7.24
C ALA A 331 20.50 -5.80 -6.36
N ARG A 332 20.55 -4.98 -5.33
CA ARG A 332 21.61 -4.97 -4.31
C ARG A 332 21.13 -5.54 -2.99
N ASP A 333 19.94 -5.18 -2.57
CA ASP A 333 19.28 -5.78 -1.42
C ASP A 333 18.43 -6.94 -1.92
N LEU A 334 18.89 -8.16 -1.63
CA LEU A 334 18.27 -9.40 -2.10
C LEU A 334 17.23 -9.96 -1.12
N GLN A 335 16.98 -9.29 -0.02
CA GLN A 335 15.91 -9.65 0.90
C GLN A 335 14.53 -9.49 0.22
N LYS A 336 13.51 -10.09 0.83
CA LYS A 336 12.16 -10.13 0.27
C LYS A 336 11.15 -9.73 1.35
N GLU A 337 10.70 -8.51 1.27
CA GLU A 337 9.72 -7.96 2.20
C GLU A 337 8.29 -8.28 1.74
N PHE A 338 7.41 -8.62 2.67
CA PHE A 338 6.04 -9.12 2.41
C PHE A 338 5.22 -8.23 1.47
N TRP A 339 5.25 -6.91 1.69
CA TRP A 339 4.41 -5.98 0.95
C TRP A 339 4.85 -5.85 -0.52
N GLN A 340 6.15 -5.92 -0.78
CA GLN A 340 6.66 -5.86 -2.15
C GLN A 340 6.26 -7.10 -2.95
N GLN A 341 6.25 -8.27 -2.31
CA GLN A 341 5.71 -9.49 -2.92
C GLN A 341 4.23 -9.30 -3.27
N ALA A 342 3.45 -8.74 -2.35
CA ALA A 342 2.03 -8.49 -2.52
C ALA A 342 1.75 -7.58 -3.72
N GLU A 343 2.46 -6.45 -3.82
CA GLU A 343 2.30 -5.51 -4.92
C GLU A 343 2.76 -6.10 -6.27
N THR A 344 3.80 -6.92 -6.23
CA THR A 344 4.30 -7.62 -7.43
C THR A 344 3.28 -8.60 -7.99
N LEU A 345 2.55 -9.34 -7.16
CA LEU A 345 1.47 -10.22 -7.64
C LEU A 345 0.45 -9.44 -8.47
N VAL A 346 0.01 -8.30 -7.97
CA VAL A 346 -1.01 -7.46 -8.62
C VAL A 346 -0.48 -6.82 -9.89
N GLY A 347 0.70 -6.20 -9.80
CA GLY A 347 1.28 -5.45 -10.91
C GLY A 347 1.71 -6.34 -12.07
N MET A 348 2.25 -7.54 -11.81
CA MET A 348 2.62 -8.47 -12.88
C MET A 348 1.40 -9.05 -13.60
N LEU A 349 0.29 -9.29 -12.90
CA LEU A 349 -0.96 -9.69 -13.55
C LEU A 349 -1.55 -8.54 -14.39
N ASP A 350 -1.46 -7.30 -13.92
CA ASP A 350 -1.86 -6.15 -14.73
C ASP A 350 -0.99 -5.96 -15.97
N ALA A 351 0.33 -6.15 -15.84
CA ALA A 351 1.24 -6.13 -16.98
C ALA A 351 0.91 -7.24 -18.01
N CYS A 352 0.59 -8.43 -17.51
CA CYS A 352 0.13 -9.54 -18.35
C CYS A 352 -1.16 -9.17 -19.13
N LEU A 353 -2.15 -8.59 -18.44
CA LEU A 353 -3.42 -8.15 -19.06
C LEU A 353 -3.25 -7.00 -20.07
N LEU A 354 -2.30 -6.09 -19.82
CA LEU A 354 -2.06 -4.91 -20.68
C LEU A 354 -1.20 -5.25 -21.90
N PHE A 355 -0.17 -6.06 -21.72
CA PHE A 355 0.87 -6.23 -22.74
C PHE A 355 0.82 -7.59 -23.43
N GLY A 356 0.17 -8.60 -22.84
CA GLY A 356 0.05 -9.92 -23.44
C GLY A 356 1.40 -10.66 -23.56
N GLU A 357 2.34 -10.43 -22.64
CA GLU A 357 3.68 -11.02 -22.65
C GLU A 357 3.82 -12.08 -21.55
N ARG A 358 4.23 -13.28 -21.93
CA ARG A 358 4.35 -14.45 -21.05
C ARG A 358 5.28 -14.22 -19.86
N LYS A 359 6.34 -13.41 -19.99
CA LYS A 359 7.29 -13.10 -18.91
C LYS A 359 6.62 -12.54 -17.63
N TYR A 360 5.55 -11.77 -17.77
CA TYR A 360 4.81 -11.22 -16.62
C TYR A 360 3.99 -12.27 -15.88
N TRP A 361 3.43 -13.24 -16.62
CA TRP A 361 2.80 -14.41 -16.02
C TRP A 361 3.82 -15.26 -15.26
N ASP A 362 4.99 -15.48 -15.85
CA ASP A 362 6.05 -16.25 -15.23
C ASP A 362 6.58 -15.57 -13.96
N ALA A 363 6.75 -14.24 -13.98
CA ALA A 363 7.11 -13.44 -12.80
C ALA A 363 6.06 -13.53 -11.68
N PHE A 364 4.76 -13.44 -12.03
CA PHE A 364 3.69 -13.70 -11.08
C PHE A 364 3.77 -15.09 -10.44
N ASN A 365 3.93 -16.13 -11.25
CA ASN A 365 4.01 -17.51 -10.76
C ASN A 365 5.24 -17.75 -9.87
N LEU A 366 6.40 -17.20 -10.24
CA LEU A 366 7.60 -17.25 -9.41
C LEU A 366 7.36 -16.59 -8.05
N THR A 367 6.73 -15.43 -8.03
CA THR A 367 6.43 -14.71 -6.80
C THR A 367 5.40 -15.45 -5.94
N TRP A 368 4.29 -15.92 -6.54
CA TRP A 368 3.28 -16.68 -5.80
C TRP A 368 3.81 -18.01 -5.28
N SER A 369 4.60 -18.73 -6.07
CA SER A 369 5.21 -19.99 -5.66
C SER A 369 6.22 -19.81 -4.53
N PHE A 370 6.97 -18.72 -4.54
CA PHE A 370 7.88 -18.37 -3.45
C PHE A 370 7.11 -18.05 -2.15
N LEU A 371 6.11 -17.21 -2.24
CA LEU A 371 5.23 -16.88 -1.10
C LEU A 371 4.57 -18.14 -0.53
N TRP A 372 4.02 -18.98 -1.37
CA TRP A 372 3.36 -20.22 -0.96
C TRP A 372 4.28 -21.14 -0.18
N ARG A 373 5.54 -21.25 -0.60
CA ARG A 373 6.52 -22.15 0.05
C ARG A 373 7.20 -21.56 1.27
N HIS A 374 7.44 -20.26 1.29
CA HIS A 374 8.33 -19.61 2.25
C HIS A 374 7.70 -18.42 2.98
N GLY A 375 6.88 -17.61 2.29
CA GLY A 375 6.37 -16.35 2.82
C GLY A 375 5.16 -16.51 3.73
N ILE A 376 4.31 -17.50 3.45
CA ILE A 376 3.07 -17.74 4.20
C ILE A 376 3.34 -18.65 5.40
N ASN A 377 2.94 -18.21 6.57
CA ASN A 377 2.83 -19.08 7.74
C ASN A 377 1.53 -19.88 7.62
N HIS A 378 1.60 -21.11 7.11
CA HIS A 378 0.42 -21.95 6.85
C HIS A 378 -0.34 -22.39 8.12
N ASP A 379 0.30 -22.38 9.28
CA ASP A 379 -0.36 -22.73 10.54
C ASP A 379 -1.33 -21.62 10.99
N VAL A 380 -0.94 -20.35 10.77
CA VAL A 380 -1.68 -19.16 11.18
C VAL A 380 -2.49 -18.57 10.03
N GLY A 381 -1.88 -18.45 8.84
CA GLY A 381 -2.51 -17.94 7.64
C GLY A 381 -2.04 -16.55 7.20
N GLU A 382 -1.16 -15.88 7.93
CA GLU A 382 -0.59 -14.58 7.54
C GLU A 382 0.87 -14.75 7.08
N TRP A 383 1.42 -13.75 6.41
CA TRP A 383 2.77 -13.76 5.85
C TRP A 383 3.81 -13.29 6.86
N TYR A 384 5.03 -13.84 6.80
CA TYR A 384 6.16 -13.30 7.54
C TYR A 384 6.56 -11.92 7.01
N ALA A 385 7.13 -11.08 7.87
CA ALA A 385 7.45 -9.70 7.53
C ALA A 385 8.63 -9.58 6.56
N LEU A 386 9.70 -10.34 6.78
CA LEU A 386 10.92 -10.27 5.98
C LEU A 386 11.56 -11.65 5.83
N LEU A 387 12.00 -11.94 4.62
CA LEU A 387 12.70 -13.18 4.26
C LEU A 387 14.06 -12.85 3.64
N ASP A 388 15.02 -13.76 3.80
CA ASP A 388 16.23 -13.74 2.98
C ASP A 388 15.94 -14.23 1.55
N ARG A 389 16.90 -14.12 0.67
CA ARG A 389 16.80 -14.50 -0.74
C ARG A 389 16.27 -15.93 -0.93
N ASP A 390 16.74 -16.88 -0.15
CA ASP A 390 16.40 -18.31 -0.24
C ASP A 390 15.05 -18.67 0.44
N GLY A 391 14.41 -17.71 1.11
CA GLY A 391 13.18 -17.91 1.86
C GLY A 391 13.36 -18.16 3.36
N THR A 392 14.60 -18.09 3.86
CA THR A 392 14.85 -18.12 5.31
C THR A 392 14.17 -16.91 5.98
N VAL A 393 13.40 -17.14 7.05
CA VAL A 393 12.67 -16.09 7.75
C VAL A 393 13.65 -15.25 8.59
N LEU A 394 13.76 -13.95 8.28
CA LEU A 394 14.58 -12.98 9.00
C LEU A 394 13.78 -12.21 10.05
N TRP A 395 12.51 -11.92 9.74
CA TRP A 395 11.59 -11.26 10.66
C TRP A 395 10.25 -11.95 10.61
N ASP A 396 9.90 -12.63 11.69
CA ASP A 396 8.78 -13.57 11.75
C ASP A 396 7.46 -12.98 12.26
N TYR A 397 7.42 -11.67 12.51
CA TYR A 397 6.20 -11.00 12.95
C TYR A 397 5.13 -11.05 11.85
N LEU A 398 3.91 -11.40 12.27
CA LEU A 398 2.73 -11.43 11.40
C LEU A 398 1.98 -10.09 11.40
N GLY A 399 2.21 -9.25 12.38
CA GLY A 399 1.74 -7.86 12.47
C GLY A 399 2.73 -6.99 13.21
N HIS A 400 2.92 -5.74 12.76
CA HIS A 400 3.73 -4.71 13.41
C HIS A 400 3.28 -3.32 12.94
N ALA A 401 3.91 -2.24 13.42
CA ALA A 401 3.52 -0.84 13.17
C ALA A 401 3.19 -0.50 11.69
N TRP A 402 3.81 -1.21 10.75
CA TRP A 402 3.65 -1.00 9.29
C TRP A 402 3.01 -2.19 8.57
N LYS A 403 2.91 -3.35 9.21
CA LYS A 403 2.37 -4.57 8.64
C LYS A 403 1.08 -4.96 9.34
N ILE A 404 0.01 -4.98 8.57
CA ILE A 404 -1.27 -5.55 8.95
C ILE A 404 -1.92 -6.14 7.68
N SER A 405 -3.20 -6.42 7.67
CA SER A 405 -3.93 -7.07 6.57
C SER A 405 -3.85 -6.41 5.18
N TYR A 406 -3.48 -5.12 5.10
CA TYR A 406 -3.67 -4.29 3.90
C TYR A 406 -3.06 -4.89 2.62
N HIS A 407 -1.74 -5.08 2.58
CA HIS A 407 -1.08 -5.62 1.40
C HIS A 407 -1.46 -7.07 1.14
N THR A 408 -1.52 -7.91 2.19
CA THR A 408 -1.76 -9.34 2.05
C THR A 408 -3.18 -9.67 1.60
N VAL A 409 -4.20 -9.10 2.25
CA VAL A 409 -5.61 -9.32 1.87
C VAL A 409 -5.92 -8.68 0.53
N ARG A 410 -5.52 -7.40 0.33
CA ARG A 410 -5.76 -6.67 -0.92
C ARG A 410 -5.17 -7.41 -2.11
N SER A 411 -3.89 -7.79 -2.02
CA SER A 411 -3.20 -8.42 -3.16
C SER A 411 -3.80 -9.76 -3.55
N VAL A 412 -4.22 -10.58 -2.59
CA VAL A 412 -4.87 -11.86 -2.90
C VAL A 412 -6.22 -11.63 -3.58
N ILE A 413 -7.05 -10.70 -3.08
CA ILE A 413 -8.33 -10.34 -3.71
C ILE A 413 -8.12 -9.79 -5.12
N GLU A 414 -7.21 -8.83 -5.27
CA GLU A 414 -6.93 -8.18 -6.55
C GLU A 414 -6.28 -9.13 -7.56
N SER A 415 -5.47 -10.08 -7.10
CA SER A 415 -4.93 -11.14 -7.96
C SER A 415 -6.03 -12.07 -8.46
N ILE A 416 -6.94 -12.53 -7.59
CA ILE A 416 -8.09 -13.37 -7.99
C ILE A 416 -8.93 -12.66 -9.05
N ARG A 417 -9.21 -11.36 -8.89
CA ARG A 417 -9.98 -10.58 -9.86
C ARG A 417 -9.30 -10.55 -11.25
N ARG A 418 -7.98 -10.33 -11.29
CA ARG A 418 -7.18 -10.29 -12.52
C ARG A 418 -7.05 -11.67 -13.18
N LEU A 419 -6.87 -12.70 -12.37
CA LEU A 419 -6.85 -14.08 -12.86
C LEU A 419 -8.17 -14.48 -13.50
N ARG A 420 -9.31 -14.06 -12.96
CA ARG A 420 -10.62 -14.27 -13.59
C ARG A 420 -10.72 -13.57 -14.95
N LEU A 421 -10.24 -12.32 -15.06
CA LEU A 421 -10.18 -11.60 -16.35
C LEU A 421 -9.24 -12.30 -17.35
N LEU A 422 -8.11 -12.85 -16.90
CA LEU A 422 -7.23 -13.65 -17.76
C LEU A 422 -7.92 -14.95 -18.22
N LEU A 423 -8.63 -15.64 -17.33
CA LEU A 423 -9.35 -16.87 -17.65
C LEU A 423 -10.46 -16.64 -18.70
N GLU A 424 -11.13 -15.49 -18.66
CA GLU A 424 -12.13 -15.09 -19.66
C GLU A 424 -11.53 -14.80 -21.03
N ARG A 425 -10.26 -14.36 -21.08
CA ARG A 425 -9.54 -14.01 -22.33
C ARG A 425 -8.77 -15.17 -22.95
N ALA A 426 -8.39 -16.15 -22.16
CA ALA A 426 -7.70 -17.37 -22.60
C ALA A 426 -8.70 -18.39 -23.17
#